data_532be26479cf17bee9a177b71c60d08a
#
_entry.id   532be26479cf17bee9a177b71c60d08a
#
_cell.length_a   1.000
_cell.length_b   1.000
_cell.length_c   1.000
_cell.angle_alpha   90.00
_cell.angle_beta   90.00
_cell.angle_gamma   90.00
#
_symmetry.space_group_name_H-M   'P 1'
#
loop_
_entity.id
_entity.type
_entity.pdbx_description
1 polymer ?
#
loop_
_entity_poly.entity_id
_entity_poly.type
_entity_poly.pdbx_seq_one_letter_code
_entity_poly.pdbx_strand_id
1 'polypeptide(L)'
;VSNILRIYNNIIKVNLDFQIIVITGKNERLYEAFNKLILRNSRQKPLRDVSVKLKPKPSKPTKVLFFTNEVHKYMQISDLIITKPGGLTVSEALACNLPMAIFDAIPGPETENAEFLIDNNMAVKIQKGSACSETIYDLLSNQERLEEMRRSCSAFDKSSSGPKIVNEIQKLVKD
;
A
#
# COMPACT_ATOMS: atom_id res chain seq x y z
N VAL A 1 -5.18 12.98 -6.49
CA VAL A 1 -6.02 13.02 -5.27
C VAL A 1 -7.23 12.11 -5.41
N SER A 2 -7.98 12.13 -6.53
CA SER A 2 -9.24 11.38 -6.65
C SER A 2 -9.08 9.86 -6.65
N ASN A 3 -7.99 9.31 -7.19
CA ASN A 3 -7.86 7.87 -7.37
C ASN A 3 -7.56 7.14 -6.05
N ILE A 4 -6.64 7.64 -5.24
CA ILE A 4 -6.33 7.03 -3.93
C ILE A 4 -7.53 7.07 -2.98
N LEU A 5 -8.35 8.12 -3.02
CA LEU A 5 -9.59 8.18 -2.23
C LEU A 5 -10.62 7.14 -2.71
N ARG A 6 -10.69 6.85 -4.02
CA ARG A 6 -11.54 5.77 -4.54
C ARG A 6 -11.05 4.40 -4.09
N ILE A 7 -9.74 4.15 -4.14
CA ILE A 7 -9.11 2.93 -3.63
C ILE A 7 -9.47 2.77 -2.14
N TYR A 8 -9.24 3.77 -1.32
CA TYR A 8 -9.61 3.74 0.10
C TYR A 8 -11.09 3.42 0.32
N ASN A 9 -12.01 4.07 -0.42
CA ASN A 9 -13.44 3.79 -0.33
C ASN A 9 -13.83 2.36 -0.73
N ASN A 10 -13.05 1.70 -1.55
CA ASN A 10 -13.25 0.29 -1.87
C ASN A 10 -12.67 -0.62 -0.78
N ILE A 11 -11.49 -0.30 -0.26
CA ILE A 11 -10.82 -1.07 0.79
C ILE A 11 -11.64 -1.14 2.07
N ILE A 12 -12.22 -0.02 2.52
CA ILE A 12 -13.04 -0.02 3.74
C ILE A 12 -14.32 -0.87 3.64
N LYS A 13 -14.71 -1.28 2.43
CA LYS A 13 -15.86 -2.18 2.19
C LYS A 13 -15.49 -3.66 2.31
N VAL A 14 -14.22 -3.99 2.30
CA VAL A 14 -13.74 -5.37 2.43
C VAL A 14 -14.20 -5.97 3.77
N ASN A 15 -14.79 -7.16 3.73
CA ASN A 15 -15.38 -7.80 4.92
C ASN A 15 -14.34 -8.66 5.66
N LEU A 16 -13.28 -8.01 6.16
CA LEU A 16 -12.22 -8.61 6.99
C LEU A 16 -11.86 -7.61 8.09
N ASP A 17 -11.28 -8.09 9.18
CA ASP A 17 -10.76 -7.22 10.24
C ASP A 17 -9.31 -6.82 9.95
N PHE A 18 -9.09 -5.52 9.76
CA PHE A 18 -7.77 -4.93 9.59
C PHE A 18 -7.80 -3.44 9.93
N GLN A 19 -6.63 -2.87 10.12
CA GLN A 19 -6.42 -1.44 10.36
C GLN A 19 -5.76 -0.79 9.14
N ILE A 20 -5.98 0.51 8.97
CA ILE A 20 -5.42 1.27 7.86
C ILE A 20 -4.58 2.42 8.41
N ILE A 21 -3.36 2.55 7.91
CA ILE A 21 -2.52 3.72 8.14
C ILE A 21 -2.36 4.43 6.79
N VAL A 22 -2.73 5.70 6.75
CA VAL A 22 -2.60 6.55 5.57
C VAL A 22 -1.52 7.58 5.84
N ILE A 23 -0.50 7.64 4.99
CA ILE A 23 0.55 8.66 5.06
C ILE A 23 0.46 9.50 3.79
N THR A 24 0.09 10.77 3.96
CA THR A 24 -0.16 11.67 2.82
C THR A 24 1.09 12.44 2.37
N GLY A 25 2.16 12.34 3.13
CA GLY A 25 3.33 13.19 2.95
C GLY A 25 2.97 14.67 3.17
N LYS A 26 3.67 15.59 2.51
CA LYS A 26 3.42 17.04 2.61
C LYS A 26 2.22 17.50 1.76
N ASN A 27 1.28 16.61 1.43
CA ASN A 27 0.10 16.94 0.63
C ASN A 27 -1.09 17.30 1.52
N GLU A 28 -1.21 18.57 1.89
CA GLU A 28 -2.29 19.10 2.74
C GLU A 28 -3.68 18.79 2.19
N ARG A 29 -3.89 19.00 0.88
CA ARG A 29 -5.18 18.74 0.23
C ARG A 29 -5.61 17.28 0.37
N LEU A 30 -4.66 16.36 0.28
CA LEU A 30 -4.93 14.94 0.43
C LEU A 30 -5.22 14.60 1.89
N TYR A 31 -4.44 15.15 2.82
CA TYR A 31 -4.63 14.99 4.26
C TYR A 31 -6.04 15.43 4.71
N GLU A 32 -6.44 16.64 4.32
CA GLU A 32 -7.79 17.15 4.60
C GLU A 32 -8.89 16.30 3.98
N ALA A 33 -8.69 15.85 2.73
CA ALA A 33 -9.66 15.02 2.03
C ALA A 33 -9.89 13.68 2.75
N PHE A 34 -8.83 13.03 3.25
CA PHE A 34 -8.95 11.81 4.06
C PHE A 34 -9.67 12.07 5.38
N ASN A 35 -9.31 13.12 6.11
CA ASN A 35 -9.97 13.46 7.37
C ASN A 35 -11.48 13.73 7.18
N LYS A 36 -11.85 14.49 6.14
CA LYS A 36 -13.26 14.72 5.79
C LYS A 36 -13.98 13.42 5.44
N LEU A 37 -13.33 12.53 4.71
CA LEU A 37 -13.91 11.26 4.28
C LEU A 37 -14.16 10.32 5.48
N ILE A 38 -13.20 10.21 6.40
CA ILE A 38 -13.32 9.39 7.60
C ILE A 38 -14.45 9.91 8.50
N LEU A 39 -14.52 11.24 8.71
CA LEU A 39 -15.60 11.85 9.47
C LEU A 39 -16.99 11.60 8.86
N ARG A 40 -17.12 11.61 7.53
CA ARG A 40 -18.37 11.26 6.85
C ARG A 40 -18.74 9.80 7.08
N ASN A 41 -17.81 8.89 6.95
CA ASN A 41 -18.02 7.46 7.14
C ASN A 41 -18.40 7.13 8.59
N SER A 42 -17.83 7.84 9.58
CA SER A 42 -18.16 7.70 11.00
C SER A 42 -19.56 8.25 11.36
N ARG A 43 -20.07 9.21 10.60
CA ARG A 43 -21.36 9.87 10.84
C ARG A 43 -22.54 9.21 10.11
N GLN A 44 -22.33 8.18 9.31
CA GLN A 44 -23.43 7.45 8.68
C GLN A 44 -24.21 6.71 9.77
N LYS A 45 -25.24 7.39 10.32
CA LYS A 45 -26.25 6.77 11.18
C LYS A 45 -26.94 5.66 10.38
N PRO A 46 -27.31 4.54 11.02
CA PRO A 46 -28.20 3.58 10.39
C PRO A 46 -29.47 4.33 9.94
N LEU A 47 -29.86 4.10 8.69
CA LEU A 47 -31.14 4.59 8.14
C LEU A 47 -32.24 4.23 9.14
N ARG A 48 -32.97 5.24 9.61
CA ARG A 48 -34.24 5.05 10.33
C ARG A 48 -35.20 4.38 9.36
N ASP A 49 -35.65 3.22 9.73
CA ASP A 49 -36.59 2.37 9.02
C ASP A 49 -35.97 1.27 8.18
N VAL A 50 -36.06 0.08 8.67
CA VAL A 50 -36.55 -1.17 8.17
C VAL A 50 -36.09 -2.31 9.09
N SER A 51 -36.98 -3.20 9.44
CA SER A 51 -36.92 -4.36 10.33
C SER A 51 -35.92 -5.46 9.95
N VAL A 52 -34.83 -5.11 9.30
CA VAL A 52 -33.69 -5.99 9.05
C VAL A 52 -32.55 -5.54 9.96
N LYS A 53 -32.21 -6.36 10.94
CA LYS A 53 -31.01 -6.21 11.80
C LYS A 53 -29.74 -6.38 10.97
N LEU A 54 -29.46 -5.46 10.05
CA LEU A 54 -28.14 -5.33 9.46
C LEU A 54 -27.23 -4.79 10.56
N LYS A 55 -26.30 -5.63 11.04
CA LYS A 55 -25.20 -5.18 11.89
C LYS A 55 -24.51 -4.00 11.18
N PRO A 56 -24.27 -2.87 11.86
CA PRO A 56 -23.50 -1.77 11.27
C PRO A 56 -22.18 -2.34 10.79
N LYS A 57 -21.85 -2.13 9.51
CA LYS A 57 -20.59 -2.57 8.93
C LYS A 57 -19.48 -1.86 9.70
N PRO A 58 -18.56 -2.57 10.37
CA PRO A 58 -17.53 -1.90 11.16
C PRO A 58 -16.71 -0.98 10.25
N SER A 59 -16.64 0.30 10.62
CA SER A 59 -15.73 1.22 9.95
C SER A 59 -14.32 0.75 10.25
N LYS A 60 -13.48 0.57 9.22
CA LYS A 60 -12.08 0.16 9.42
C LYS A 60 -11.36 1.22 10.25
N PRO A 61 -10.72 0.86 11.38
CA PRO A 61 -9.89 1.79 12.12
C PRO A 61 -8.83 2.37 11.17
N THR A 62 -8.85 3.68 11.02
CA THR A 62 -7.97 4.38 10.09
C THR A 62 -7.24 5.51 10.78
N LYS A 63 -5.90 5.48 10.76
CA LYS A 63 -5.03 6.57 11.21
C LYS A 63 -4.50 7.32 10.00
N VAL A 64 -4.68 8.64 9.96
CA VAL A 64 -4.14 9.49 8.91
C VAL A 64 -2.98 10.31 9.48
N LEU A 65 -1.84 10.23 8.82
CA LEU A 65 -0.64 10.98 9.10
C LEU A 65 -0.37 11.95 7.95
N PHE A 66 -0.01 13.19 8.28
CA PHE A 66 0.41 14.18 7.30
C PHE A 66 1.80 13.84 6.77
N PHE A 67 2.80 14.03 7.58
CA PHE A 67 4.19 13.76 7.27
C PHE A 67 4.87 13.05 8.45
N THR A 68 5.78 12.15 8.15
CA THR A 68 6.62 11.49 9.16
C THR A 68 7.97 11.12 8.56
N ASN A 69 9.03 11.25 9.34
CA ASN A 69 10.37 10.73 9.01
C ASN A 69 10.51 9.25 9.36
N GLU A 70 9.49 8.64 9.96
CA GLU A 70 9.51 7.26 10.46
C GLU A 70 8.67 6.30 9.59
N VAL A 71 8.55 6.58 8.29
CA VAL A 71 7.77 5.74 7.35
C VAL A 71 8.18 4.27 7.47
N HIS A 72 9.48 3.99 7.59
CA HIS A 72 10.02 2.64 7.75
C HIS A 72 9.43 1.89 8.95
N LYS A 73 9.18 2.57 10.09
CA LYS A 73 8.56 1.92 11.27
C LYS A 73 7.13 1.47 10.98
N TYR A 74 6.37 2.27 10.23
CA TYR A 74 5.02 1.89 9.79
C TYR A 74 5.05 0.77 8.77
N MET A 75 6.02 0.75 7.86
CA MET A 75 6.21 -0.35 6.93
C MET A 75 6.56 -1.66 7.64
N GLN A 76 7.43 -1.62 8.65
CA GLN A 76 7.84 -2.81 9.42
C GLN A 76 6.71 -3.49 10.18
N ILE A 77 5.69 -2.74 10.62
CA ILE A 77 4.53 -3.28 11.34
C ILE A 77 3.33 -3.58 10.45
N SER A 78 3.46 -3.34 9.15
CA SER A 78 2.39 -3.56 8.18
C SER A 78 2.51 -4.93 7.50
N ASP A 79 1.38 -5.49 7.10
CA ASP A 79 1.32 -6.75 6.34
C ASP A 79 1.31 -6.51 4.83
N LEU A 80 0.83 -5.35 4.41
CA LEU A 80 0.67 -4.97 3.00
C LEU A 80 0.80 -3.45 2.86
N ILE A 81 1.51 -2.99 1.83
CA ILE A 81 1.49 -1.57 1.43
C ILE A 81 0.72 -1.40 0.12
N ILE A 82 -0.11 -0.36 0.07
CA ILE A 82 -0.83 0.05 -1.14
C ILE A 82 -0.22 1.34 -1.63
N THR A 83 0.47 1.29 -2.77
CA THR A 83 1.26 2.43 -3.26
C THR A 83 1.36 2.47 -4.78
N LYS A 84 1.90 3.57 -5.31
CA LYS A 84 2.46 3.61 -6.65
C LYS A 84 3.85 2.97 -6.66
N PRO A 85 4.26 2.34 -7.75
CA PRO A 85 5.55 1.66 -7.83
C PRO A 85 6.73 2.64 -8.09
N GLY A 86 6.77 3.75 -7.35
CA GLY A 86 7.87 4.72 -7.40
C GLY A 86 9.13 4.19 -6.72
N GLY A 87 10.30 4.43 -7.30
CA GLY A 87 11.56 3.79 -6.93
C GLY A 87 11.92 3.88 -5.45
N LEU A 88 11.77 5.06 -4.81
CA LEU A 88 12.08 5.21 -3.38
C LEU A 88 11.16 4.37 -2.51
N THR A 89 9.85 4.47 -2.72
CA THR A 89 8.86 3.71 -1.92
C THR A 89 9.01 2.22 -2.12
N VAL A 90 9.29 1.77 -3.35
CA VAL A 90 9.58 0.37 -3.66
C VAL A 90 10.81 -0.11 -2.90
N SER A 91 11.91 0.65 -2.94
CA SER A 91 13.14 0.30 -2.22
C SER A 91 12.94 0.21 -0.71
N GLU A 92 12.18 1.14 -0.12
CA GLU A 92 11.83 1.14 1.30
C GLU A 92 10.95 -0.06 1.67
N ALA A 93 9.92 -0.37 0.87
CA ALA A 93 9.05 -1.52 1.08
C ALA A 93 9.82 -2.85 0.98
N LEU A 94 10.68 -2.98 -0.03
CA LEU A 94 11.57 -4.13 -0.18
C LEU A 94 12.52 -4.27 1.01
N ALA A 95 13.10 -3.19 1.51
CA ALA A 95 13.96 -3.21 2.70
C ALA A 95 13.22 -3.68 3.97
N CYS A 96 11.91 -3.48 4.03
CA CYS A 96 11.03 -3.96 5.10
C CYS A 96 10.42 -5.35 4.81
N ASN A 97 10.77 -6.00 3.71
CA ASN A 97 10.18 -7.26 3.24
C ASN A 97 8.64 -7.18 3.13
N LEU A 98 8.11 -6.02 2.74
CA LEU A 98 6.69 -5.71 2.77
C LEU A 98 6.05 -5.98 1.41
N PRO A 99 5.08 -6.92 1.30
CA PRO A 99 4.30 -7.14 0.09
C PRO A 99 3.59 -5.88 -0.39
N MET A 100 3.46 -5.74 -1.71
CA MET A 100 2.91 -4.54 -2.30
C MET A 100 1.63 -4.80 -3.10
N ALA A 101 0.66 -3.89 -2.98
CA ALA A 101 -0.46 -3.78 -3.91
C ALA A 101 -0.33 -2.46 -4.65
N ILE A 102 -0.07 -2.51 -5.95
CA ILE A 102 0.34 -1.34 -6.74
C ILE A 102 -0.77 -0.85 -7.66
N PHE A 103 -0.85 0.48 -7.80
CA PHE A 103 -1.83 1.15 -8.66
C PHE A 103 -1.18 2.31 -9.42
N ASP A 104 -1.82 2.73 -10.53
CA ASP A 104 -1.47 3.94 -11.29
C ASP A 104 0.02 4.11 -11.58
N ALA A 105 0.69 3.06 -12.08
CA ALA A 105 2.04 3.19 -12.61
C ALA A 105 2.06 4.22 -13.76
N ILE A 106 2.96 5.18 -13.66
CA ILE A 106 3.20 6.16 -14.73
C ILE A 106 4.06 5.48 -15.80
N PRO A 107 3.75 5.64 -17.11
CA PRO A 107 4.57 5.09 -18.18
C PRO A 107 6.06 5.46 -18.03
N GLY A 108 6.92 4.48 -18.26
CA GLY A 108 8.36 4.57 -18.05
C GLY A 108 8.79 3.84 -16.76
N PRO A 109 9.67 4.43 -15.94
CA PRO A 109 10.29 3.75 -14.82
C PRO A 109 9.33 3.11 -13.80
N GLU A 110 8.14 3.70 -13.58
CA GLU A 110 7.15 3.10 -12.68
C GLU A 110 6.51 1.84 -13.28
N THR A 111 6.35 1.77 -14.61
CA THR A 111 5.86 0.56 -15.29
C THR A 111 6.87 -0.57 -15.18
N GLU A 112 8.14 -0.29 -15.42
CA GLU A 112 9.23 -1.26 -15.30
C GLU A 112 9.34 -1.79 -13.86
N ASN A 113 9.28 -0.91 -12.87
CA ASN A 113 9.22 -1.31 -11.46
C ASN A 113 8.02 -2.21 -11.17
N ALA A 114 6.84 -1.87 -11.72
CA ALA A 114 5.62 -2.64 -11.51
C ALA A 114 5.75 -4.06 -12.09
N GLU A 115 6.22 -4.18 -13.32
CA GLU A 115 6.44 -5.46 -14.00
C GLU A 115 7.45 -6.30 -13.22
N PHE A 116 8.61 -5.74 -12.89
CA PHE A 116 9.61 -6.42 -12.07
C PHE A 116 9.04 -6.98 -10.75
N LEU A 117 8.27 -6.17 -10.02
CA LEU A 117 7.70 -6.59 -8.72
C LEU A 117 6.66 -7.70 -8.87
N ILE A 118 5.83 -7.64 -9.93
CA ILE A 118 4.80 -8.63 -10.19
C ILE A 118 5.44 -9.95 -10.64
N ASP A 119 6.38 -9.90 -11.57
CA ASP A 119 7.07 -11.08 -12.13
C ASP A 119 7.86 -11.85 -11.06
N ASN A 120 8.32 -11.14 -10.02
CA ASN A 120 9.02 -11.72 -8.88
C ASN A 120 8.11 -12.03 -7.67
N ASN A 121 6.79 -12.04 -7.84
CA ASN A 121 5.82 -12.31 -6.78
C ASN A 121 5.97 -11.42 -5.53
N MET A 122 6.38 -10.16 -5.71
CA MET A 122 6.54 -9.17 -4.62
C MET A 122 5.36 -8.19 -4.57
N ALA A 123 4.61 -8.08 -5.65
CA ALA A 123 3.47 -7.19 -5.77
C ALA A 123 2.31 -7.81 -6.55
N VAL A 124 1.11 -7.24 -6.31
CA VAL A 124 -0.05 -7.44 -7.17
C VAL A 124 -0.54 -6.11 -7.70
N LYS A 125 -1.13 -6.11 -8.88
CA LYS A 125 -1.75 -4.92 -9.47
C LYS A 125 -3.19 -4.77 -8.98
N ILE A 126 -3.51 -3.63 -8.39
CA ILE A 126 -4.89 -3.27 -8.04
C ILE A 126 -5.61 -2.80 -9.28
N GLN A 127 -6.73 -3.43 -9.59
CA GLN A 127 -7.63 -3.00 -10.64
C GLN A 127 -8.53 -1.85 -10.18
N LYS A 128 -9.11 -1.13 -11.13
CA LYS A 128 -10.07 -0.05 -10.83
C LYS A 128 -11.46 -0.61 -10.48
N GLY A 129 -12.23 0.19 -9.75
CA GLY A 129 -13.62 -0.18 -9.43
C GLY A 129 -13.76 -1.22 -8.32
N SER A 130 -14.77 -2.10 -8.43
CA SER A 130 -15.06 -3.14 -7.43
C SER A 130 -13.98 -4.21 -7.32
N ALA A 131 -13.31 -4.53 -8.42
CA ALA A 131 -12.20 -5.48 -8.46
C ALA A 131 -11.04 -5.09 -7.51
N CYS A 132 -10.91 -3.82 -7.13
CA CYS A 132 -10.00 -3.38 -6.07
C CYS A 132 -10.30 -4.06 -4.73
N SER A 133 -11.59 -4.14 -4.35
CA SER A 133 -12.00 -4.76 -3.09
C SER A 133 -11.76 -6.27 -3.11
N GLU A 134 -11.98 -6.92 -4.24
CA GLU A 134 -11.74 -8.35 -4.44
C GLU A 134 -10.25 -8.66 -4.32
N THR A 135 -9.39 -7.92 -5.03
CA THR A 135 -7.93 -8.10 -4.94
C THR A 135 -7.43 -7.97 -3.50
N ILE A 136 -7.91 -6.96 -2.75
CA ILE A 136 -7.50 -6.75 -1.36
C ILE A 136 -8.08 -7.81 -0.44
N TYR A 137 -9.32 -8.25 -0.67
CA TYR A 137 -9.90 -9.36 0.07
C TYR A 137 -9.10 -10.64 -0.12
N ASP A 138 -8.77 -11.00 -1.36
CA ASP A 138 -8.02 -12.21 -1.70
C ASP A 138 -6.62 -12.22 -1.07
N LEU A 139 -5.95 -11.06 -1.06
CA LEU A 139 -4.65 -10.93 -0.41
C LEU A 139 -4.74 -11.07 1.11
N LEU A 140 -5.63 -10.30 1.76
CA LEU A 140 -5.70 -10.25 3.21
C LEU A 140 -6.35 -11.50 3.83
N SER A 141 -7.16 -12.24 3.07
CA SER A 141 -7.74 -13.51 3.50
C SER A 141 -6.83 -14.72 3.29
N ASN A 142 -5.78 -14.58 2.48
CA ASN A 142 -4.84 -15.65 2.16
C ASN A 142 -3.47 -15.36 2.79
N GLN A 143 -3.31 -15.79 4.04
CA GLN A 143 -2.08 -15.61 4.82
C GLN A 143 -0.87 -16.27 4.15
N GLU A 144 -1.05 -17.46 3.56
CA GLU A 144 0.02 -18.17 2.88
C GLU A 144 0.57 -17.37 1.70
N ARG A 145 -0.32 -16.79 0.89
CA ARG A 145 0.09 -15.93 -0.23
C ARG A 145 0.86 -14.69 0.22
N LEU A 146 0.41 -14.02 1.28
CA LEU A 146 1.15 -12.88 1.84
C LEU A 146 2.54 -13.29 2.33
N GLU A 147 2.65 -14.45 2.97
CA GLU A 147 3.94 -14.97 3.41
C GLU A 147 4.85 -15.37 2.24
N GLU A 148 4.31 -15.92 1.17
CA GLU A 148 5.07 -16.18 -0.07
C GLU A 148 5.61 -14.88 -0.67
N MET A 149 4.77 -13.85 -0.79
CA MET A 149 5.19 -12.53 -1.27
C MET A 149 6.25 -11.92 -0.36
N ARG A 150 6.12 -12.06 0.96
CA ARG A 150 7.10 -11.60 1.94
C ARG A 150 8.45 -12.33 1.77
N ARG A 151 8.43 -13.65 1.55
CA ARG A 151 9.63 -14.43 1.25
C ARG A 151 10.29 -13.96 -0.04
N SER A 152 9.53 -13.71 -1.10
CA SER A 152 10.03 -13.15 -2.34
C SER A 152 10.71 -11.78 -2.13
N CYS A 153 10.10 -10.89 -1.35
CA CYS A 153 10.71 -9.63 -0.96
C CYS A 153 12.01 -9.83 -0.17
N SER A 154 12.05 -10.81 0.74
CA SER A 154 13.22 -11.12 1.56
C SER A 154 14.38 -11.74 0.77
N ALA A 155 14.06 -12.58 -0.22
CA ALA A 155 15.07 -13.20 -1.09
C ALA A 155 15.80 -12.19 -1.99
N PHE A 156 15.22 -11.02 -2.22
CA PHE A 156 15.84 -9.97 -3.01
C PHE A 156 16.92 -9.26 -2.17
N ASP A 157 18.20 -9.57 -2.44
CA ASP A 157 19.34 -9.00 -1.71
C ASP A 157 19.50 -7.49 -1.94
N LYS A 158 19.26 -6.72 -0.91
CA LYS A 158 19.38 -5.25 -0.90
C LYS A 158 20.61 -4.76 -0.14
N SER A 159 21.22 -5.61 0.67
CA SER A 159 22.29 -5.24 1.59
C SER A 159 23.60 -4.90 0.87
N SER A 160 23.80 -5.49 -0.30
CA SER A 160 25.00 -5.33 -1.11
C SER A 160 24.94 -4.18 -2.13
N SER A 161 23.80 -3.47 -2.26
CA SER A 161 23.62 -2.43 -3.30
C SER A 161 24.59 -1.26 -3.13
N GLY A 162 24.76 -0.72 -1.93
CA GLY A 162 25.70 0.36 -1.66
C GLY A 162 27.16 -0.02 -1.95
N PRO A 163 27.68 -1.10 -1.37
CA PRO A 163 29.02 -1.60 -1.70
C PRO A 163 29.24 -1.87 -3.19
N LYS A 164 28.26 -2.44 -3.90
CA LYS A 164 28.36 -2.67 -5.35
C LYS A 164 28.49 -1.36 -6.14
N ILE A 165 27.67 -0.36 -5.82
CA ILE A 165 27.73 0.95 -6.47
C ILE A 165 29.10 1.60 -6.24
N VAL A 166 29.58 1.60 -4.98
CA VAL A 166 30.89 2.16 -4.64
C VAL A 166 32.01 1.45 -5.41
N ASN A 167 31.94 0.13 -5.48
CA ASN A 167 32.96 -0.66 -6.24
C ASN A 167 32.94 -0.32 -7.73
N GLU A 168 31.79 -0.17 -8.36
CA GLU A 168 31.70 0.26 -9.76
C GLU A 168 32.25 1.67 -9.98
N ILE A 169 31.93 2.63 -9.10
CA ILE A 169 32.50 3.98 -9.16
C ILE A 169 34.02 3.93 -9.04
N GLN A 170 34.57 3.12 -8.12
CA GLN A 170 36.00 3.01 -7.94
C GLN A 170 36.74 2.42 -9.17
N LYS A 171 36.11 1.53 -9.94
CA LYS A 171 36.64 1.04 -11.22
C LYS A 171 36.73 2.17 -12.24
N LEU A 172 35.67 2.99 -12.36
CA LEU A 172 35.63 4.09 -13.32
C LEU A 172 36.62 5.23 -13.02
N VAL A 173 37.06 5.37 -11.77
CA VAL A 173 38.04 6.43 -11.38
C VAL A 173 39.50 5.96 -11.52
N LYS A 174 39.75 4.68 -11.67
CA LYS A 174 41.09 4.11 -11.82
C LYS A 174 41.58 4.04 -13.28
N ASP A 175 40.72 4.30 -14.24
CA ASP A 175 40.99 4.47 -15.66
C ASP A 175 41.14 5.96 -16.01
#